data_1bbf2b966562dfb51041c2d8ced62b5e
#
_entry.id   1bbf2b966562dfb51041c2d8ced62b5e
#
_cell.length_a   1.000
_cell.length_b   1.000
_cell.length_c   1.000
_cell.angle_alpha   90.00
_cell.angle_beta   90.00
_cell.angle_gamma   90.00
#
_symmetry.space_group_name_H-M   'P 1'
#
loop_
_entity.id
_entity.type
_entity.pdbx_description
1 polymer ?
#
loop_
_entity_poly.entity_id
_entity_poly.type
_entity_poly.pdbx_seq_one_letter_code
_entity_poly.pdbx_strand_id
1 'polypeptide(L)' 'MPRPEVLDRIKEAEQDADDIVDQAEQDREQRIEEAREEAEQIREEAREEADAAAKERLEEARAEIETEQ' A
#
# COMPACT_ATOMS: atom_id res chain seq x y z
N MET A 1 -36.40 35.30 -11.72
CA MET A 1 -36.30 33.84 -11.61
C MET A 1 -35.17 33.35 -12.50
N PRO A 2 -34.32 32.44 -12.01
CA PRO A 2 -33.33 31.84 -12.86
C PRO A 2 -33.98 31.00 -13.96
N ARG A 3 -33.41 30.99 -15.13
CA ARG A 3 -33.90 30.21 -16.26
C ARG A 3 -33.69 28.72 -15.96
N PRO A 4 -34.56 27.83 -16.44
CA PRO A 4 -34.38 26.39 -16.25
C PRO A 4 -33.03 25.86 -16.70
N GLU A 5 -32.47 26.38 -17.78
CA GLU A 5 -31.14 25.99 -18.28
C GLU A 5 -30.01 26.34 -17.29
N VAL A 6 -30.16 27.44 -16.55
CA VAL A 6 -29.17 27.84 -15.54
C VAL A 6 -29.23 26.88 -14.34
N LEU A 7 -30.43 26.54 -13.90
CA LEU A 7 -30.64 25.57 -12.83
C LEU A 7 -30.09 24.18 -13.20
N ASP A 8 -30.32 23.76 -14.44
CA ASP A 8 -29.82 22.49 -14.94
C ASP A 8 -28.28 22.45 -14.95
N ARG A 9 -27.65 23.54 -15.36
CA ARG A 9 -26.18 23.67 -15.34
C ARG A 9 -25.61 23.62 -13.91
N ILE A 10 -26.32 24.27 -12.98
CA ILE A 10 -25.93 24.22 -11.56
C ILE A 10 -26.01 22.80 -11.03
N LYS A 11 -27.09 22.11 -11.32
CA LYS A 11 -27.28 20.72 -10.92
C LYS A 11 -26.24 19.80 -11.52
N GLU A 12 -25.92 19.97 -12.81
CA GLU A 12 -24.84 19.21 -13.45
C GLU A 12 -23.50 19.47 -12.81
N ALA A 13 -23.18 20.73 -12.52
CA ALA A 13 -21.93 21.10 -11.88
C ALA A 13 -21.82 20.50 -10.45
N GLU A 14 -22.92 20.51 -9.70
CA GLU A 14 -22.97 19.89 -8.39
C GLU A 14 -22.78 18.38 -8.47
N GLN A 15 -23.44 17.73 -9.44
CA GLN A 15 -23.31 16.30 -9.64
C GLN A 15 -21.88 15.93 -10.08
N ASP A 16 -21.31 16.71 -10.99
CA ASP A 16 -19.92 16.50 -11.43
C ASP A 16 -18.94 16.66 -10.28
N ALA A 17 -19.17 17.65 -9.41
CA ALA A 17 -18.35 17.84 -8.21
C ALA A 17 -18.44 16.66 -7.26
N ASP A 18 -19.66 16.15 -7.02
CA ASP A 18 -19.89 14.97 -6.18
C ASP A 18 -19.20 13.74 -6.77
N ASP A 19 -19.31 13.54 -8.07
CA ASP A 19 -18.66 12.43 -8.76
C ASP A 19 -17.13 12.49 -8.65
N ILE A 20 -16.57 13.69 -8.75
CA ILE A 20 -15.12 13.90 -8.58
C ILE A 20 -14.68 13.55 -7.16
N VAL A 21 -15.43 13.99 -6.17
CA VAL A 21 -15.14 13.68 -4.76
C VAL A 21 -15.25 12.20 -4.49
N ASP A 22 -16.32 11.56 -4.98
CA ASP A 22 -16.51 10.12 -4.81
C ASP A 22 -15.38 9.32 -5.47
N GLN A 23 -14.97 9.71 -6.67
CA GLN A 23 -13.86 9.07 -7.35
C GLN A 23 -12.54 9.25 -6.59
N ALA A 24 -12.30 10.44 -6.07
CA ALA A 24 -11.11 10.73 -5.28
C ALA A 24 -11.08 9.89 -3.99
N GLU A 25 -12.22 9.69 -3.34
CA GLU A 25 -12.32 8.84 -2.15
C GLU A 25 -12.03 7.37 -2.47
N GLN A 26 -12.57 6.87 -3.58
CA GLN A 26 -12.29 5.52 -4.05
C GLN A 26 -10.82 5.33 -4.39
N ASP A 27 -10.22 6.28 -5.08
CA ASP A 27 -8.81 6.23 -5.44
C ASP A 27 -7.92 6.25 -4.19
N ARG A 28 -8.31 7.05 -3.19
CA ARG A 28 -7.61 7.10 -1.91
C ARG A 28 -7.65 5.75 -1.20
N GLU A 29 -8.81 5.16 -1.09
CA GLU A 29 -8.99 3.84 -0.46
C GLU A 29 -8.16 2.78 -1.17
N GLN A 30 -8.17 2.78 -2.49
CA GLN A 30 -7.39 1.85 -3.29
C GLN A 30 -5.88 2.03 -3.06
N ARG A 31 -5.39 3.27 -3.03
CA ARG A 31 -3.98 3.56 -2.77
C ARG A 31 -3.54 3.12 -1.37
N ILE A 32 -4.40 3.32 -0.38
CA ILE A 32 -4.13 2.87 0.98
C ILE A 32 -4.05 1.35 1.04
N GLU A 33 -4.97 0.66 0.40
CA GLU A 33 -4.97 -0.80 0.34
C GLU A 33 -3.72 -1.34 -0.35
N GLU A 34 -3.37 -0.80 -1.50
CA GLU A 34 -2.16 -1.17 -2.23
C GLU A 34 -0.90 -0.91 -1.40
N ALA A 35 -0.85 0.22 -0.70
CA ALA A 35 0.29 0.56 0.16
C ALA A 35 0.41 -0.41 1.35
N ARG A 36 -0.70 -0.84 1.92
CA ARG A 36 -0.71 -1.84 3.00
C ARG A 36 -0.22 -3.20 2.53
N GLU A 37 -0.67 -3.62 1.35
CA GLU A 37 -0.23 -4.88 0.74
C GLU A 37 1.26 -4.84 0.43
N GLU A 38 1.75 -3.75 -0.12
CA GLU A 38 3.18 -3.56 -0.38
C GLU A 38 4.00 -3.57 0.90
N ALA A 39 3.53 -2.87 1.95
CA ALA A 39 4.20 -2.87 3.24
C ALA A 39 4.26 -4.26 3.86
N GLU A 40 3.19 -5.06 3.74
CA GLU A 40 3.17 -6.43 4.23
C GLU A 40 4.15 -7.32 3.47
N GLN A 41 4.20 -7.16 2.15
CA GLN A 41 5.16 -7.88 1.32
C GLN A 41 6.60 -7.54 1.68
N ILE A 42 6.91 -6.27 1.90
CA ILE A 42 8.23 -5.82 2.33
C ILE A 42 8.61 -6.44 3.69
N ARG A 43 7.69 -6.47 4.63
CA ARG A 43 7.92 -7.09 5.93
C ARG A 43 8.19 -8.58 5.81
N GLU A 44 7.43 -9.27 4.98
CA GLU A 44 7.60 -10.70 4.73
C GLU A 44 8.97 -11.00 4.14
N GLU A 45 9.37 -10.26 3.12
CA GLU A 45 10.68 -10.39 2.50
C GLU A 45 11.82 -10.09 3.50
N ALA A 46 11.65 -9.07 4.34
CA ALA A 46 12.62 -8.72 5.36
C ALA A 46 12.76 -9.83 6.41
N ARG A 47 11.67 -10.47 6.81
CA ARG A 47 11.71 -11.63 7.72
C ARG A 47 12.45 -12.80 7.11
N GLU A 48 12.16 -13.11 5.85
CA GLU A 48 12.83 -14.19 5.14
C GLU A 48 14.32 -13.94 5.01
N GLU A 49 14.73 -12.71 4.69
CA GLU A 49 16.14 -12.33 4.64
C GLU A 49 16.80 -12.42 6.01
N ALA A 50 16.14 -11.95 7.05
CA ALA A 50 16.65 -12.01 8.42
C ALA A 50 16.82 -13.48 8.89
N ASP A 51 15.84 -14.32 8.59
CA ASP A 51 15.90 -15.74 8.95
C ASP A 51 17.03 -16.45 8.20
N ALA A 52 17.19 -16.18 6.92
CA ALA A 52 18.27 -16.73 6.11
C ALA A 52 19.65 -16.28 6.63
N ALA A 53 19.78 -14.99 6.95
CA ALA A 53 21.02 -14.47 7.52
C ALA A 53 21.35 -15.07 8.89
N ALA A 54 20.36 -15.22 9.75
CA ALA A 54 20.54 -15.85 11.05
C ALA A 54 20.97 -17.32 10.92
N LYS A 55 20.36 -18.03 10.01
CA LYS A 55 20.71 -19.43 9.72
C LYS A 55 22.13 -19.57 9.22
N GLU A 56 22.53 -18.71 8.31
CA GLU A 56 23.89 -18.69 7.76
C GLU A 56 24.93 -18.40 8.85
N ARG A 57 24.67 -17.44 9.74
CA ARG A 57 25.55 -17.13 10.86
C ARG A 57 25.69 -18.31 11.84
N LEU A 58 24.59 -19.01 12.11
CA LEU A 58 24.62 -20.20 12.95
C LEU A 58 25.46 -21.32 12.32
N GLU A 59 25.31 -21.54 11.03
CA GLU A 59 26.07 -22.54 10.30
C GLU A 59 27.57 -22.22 10.28
N GLU A 60 27.92 -20.94 10.07
CA GLU A 60 29.31 -20.47 10.14
C GLU A 60 29.90 -20.64 11.53
N ALA A 61 29.14 -20.27 12.56
CA ALA A 61 29.61 -20.42 13.94
C ALA A 61 29.83 -21.88 14.31
N ARG A 62 28.94 -22.77 13.90
CA ARG A 62 29.09 -24.21 14.11
C ARG A 62 30.30 -24.77 13.39
N ALA A 63 30.54 -24.33 12.16
CA ALA A 63 31.70 -24.75 11.39
C ALA A 63 33.02 -24.30 12.06
N GLU A 64 33.06 -23.07 12.59
CA GLU A 64 34.22 -22.58 13.34
C GLU A 64 34.48 -23.39 14.61
N ILE A 65 33.45 -23.73 15.35
CA ILE A 65 33.58 -24.56 16.55
C ILE A 65 34.12 -25.94 16.18
N GLU A 66 33.66 -26.56 15.11
CA GLU A 66 34.13 -27.87 14.67
C GLU A 66 35.60 -27.86 14.24
N THR A 67 36.04 -26.77 13.59
CA THR A 67 37.43 -26.65 13.13
C THR A 67 38.41 -26.33 14.24
N GLU A 68 37.97 -25.73 15.34
CA GLU A 68 38.81 -25.42 16.50
C GLU A 68 39.05 -26.62 17.43
N GLN A 69 38.28 -27.62 17.29
CA GLN A 69 38.44 -28.90 18.05
C GLN A 69 39.45 -29.79 17.37
#